data_63ec5a0447d932a167921e7612404c59
#
_entry.id   63ec5a0447d932a167921e7612404c59
#
_cell.length_a   1.000
_cell.length_b   1.000
_cell.length_c   1.000
_cell.angle_alpha   90.00
_cell.angle_beta   90.00
_cell.angle_gamma   90.00
#
_symmetry.space_group_name_H-M   'P 1'
#
loop_
_entity.id
_entity.type
_entity.pdbx_description
1 polymer ?
#
loop_
_entity_poly.entity_id
_entity_poly.type
_entity_poly.pdbx_seq_one_letter_code
_entity_poly.pdbx_strand_id
1 'polypeptide(L)'
;VGERIPVGDPIYNQILQHLYEEAALLDGLDLREWQKSFTDDITYQAPVQVTERRSEKAPKIRQMMHMYENAISLDMRIHKVCDTHVCWAEEPRSRTRRLITNILVNKTEAENEYAVVSYFMLSRNRFEAHDLQLLSGERHDRFRLIDGQWKLARREIYIDMSVLSMPNLAVFL
;
A
#
# COMPACT_ATOMS: atom_id res chain seq x y z
N VAL A 1 -5.41 18.78 9.85
CA VAL A 1 -4.11 18.26 9.36
C VAL A 1 -3.08 18.67 10.40
N GLY A 2 -2.41 17.70 11.01
CA GLY A 2 -1.42 17.97 12.06
C GLY A 2 -0.16 18.69 11.53
N GLU A 3 0.77 19.00 12.44
CA GLU A 3 2.03 19.65 12.12
C GLU A 3 2.84 18.81 11.12
N ARG A 4 3.37 19.46 10.07
CA ARG A 4 4.22 18.83 9.07
C ARG A 4 5.61 18.52 9.63
N ILE A 5 6.07 17.29 9.44
CA ILE A 5 7.44 16.88 9.72
C ILE A 5 8.28 17.16 8.46
N PRO A 6 9.32 18.01 8.55
CA PRO A 6 10.13 18.35 7.37
C PRO A 6 11.06 17.21 6.95
N VAL A 7 11.47 17.24 5.69
CA VAL A 7 12.52 16.35 5.16
C VAL A 7 13.82 16.56 5.96
N GLY A 8 14.47 15.47 6.34
CA GLY A 8 15.69 15.50 7.14
C GLY A 8 15.45 15.41 8.66
N ASP A 9 14.21 15.58 9.12
CA ASP A 9 13.86 15.26 10.50
C ASP A 9 14.10 13.77 10.79
N PRO A 10 14.57 13.38 11.99
CA PRO A 10 14.81 11.99 12.34
C PRO A 10 13.58 11.10 12.16
N ILE A 11 12.39 11.56 12.51
CA ILE A 11 11.14 10.82 12.32
C ILE A 11 10.82 10.65 10.83
N TYR A 12 10.98 11.72 10.04
CA TYR A 12 10.81 11.65 8.59
C TYR A 12 11.73 10.59 7.97
N ASN A 13 13.01 10.61 8.35
CA ASN A 13 14.00 9.69 7.79
C ASN A 13 13.74 8.24 8.18
N GLN A 14 13.28 7.99 9.41
CA GLN A 14 12.89 6.65 9.86
C GLN A 14 11.68 6.12 9.08
N ILE A 15 10.65 6.95 8.87
CA ILE A 15 9.47 6.58 8.09
C ILE A 15 9.86 6.32 6.62
N LEU A 16 10.72 7.17 6.04
CA LEU A 16 11.24 6.99 4.69
C LEU A 16 11.96 5.64 4.55
N GLN A 17 12.85 5.33 5.49
CA GLN A 17 13.58 4.06 5.52
C GLN A 17 12.61 2.87 5.61
N HIS A 18 11.62 2.96 6.51
CA HIS A 18 10.59 1.93 6.66
C HIS A 18 9.80 1.68 5.37
N LEU A 19 9.42 2.74 4.64
CA LEU A 19 8.72 2.62 3.36
C LEU A 19 9.57 1.95 2.27
N TYR A 20 10.88 2.19 2.25
CA TYR A 20 11.78 1.53 1.31
C TYR A 20 11.99 0.05 1.67
N GLU A 21 12.11 -0.27 2.95
CA GLU A 21 12.20 -1.65 3.43
C GLU A 21 10.91 -2.42 3.14
N GLU A 22 9.74 -1.80 3.38
CA GLU A 22 8.44 -2.37 3.00
C GLU A 22 8.39 -2.69 1.51
N ALA A 23 8.78 -1.75 0.65
CA ALA A 23 8.79 -1.96 -0.80
C ALA A 23 9.71 -3.12 -1.19
N ALA A 24 10.88 -3.25 -0.56
CA ALA A 24 11.80 -4.35 -0.79
C ALA A 24 11.22 -5.72 -0.37
N LEU A 25 10.56 -5.80 0.80
CA LEU A 25 9.89 -7.00 1.27
C LEU A 25 8.77 -7.43 0.31
N LEU A 26 7.96 -6.49 -0.14
CA LEU A 26 6.87 -6.76 -1.08
C LEU A 26 7.37 -7.19 -2.45
N ASP A 27 8.45 -6.61 -2.96
CA ASP A 27 9.06 -6.97 -4.24
C ASP A 27 9.83 -8.30 -4.16
N GLY A 28 10.38 -8.61 -2.97
CA GLY A 28 10.98 -9.91 -2.65
C GLY A 28 9.97 -11.02 -2.36
N LEU A 29 8.68 -10.68 -2.22
CA LEU A 29 7.61 -11.59 -1.77
C LEU A 29 7.83 -12.14 -0.35
N ASP A 30 8.57 -11.40 0.48
CA ASP A 30 8.79 -11.71 1.90
C ASP A 30 7.58 -11.26 2.74
N LEU A 31 6.39 -11.71 2.34
CA LEU A 31 5.11 -11.24 2.87
C LEU A 31 4.92 -11.58 4.35
N ARG A 32 5.52 -12.68 4.83
CA ARG A 32 5.47 -13.04 6.25
C ARG A 32 6.27 -12.06 7.11
N GLU A 33 7.40 -11.57 6.61
CA GLU A 33 8.17 -10.52 7.30
C GLU A 33 7.44 -9.18 7.23
N TRP A 34 6.87 -8.83 6.08
CA TRP A 34 6.03 -7.64 5.93
C TRP A 34 4.85 -7.63 6.91
N GLN A 35 4.18 -8.77 7.11
CA GLN A 35 3.06 -8.92 8.04
C GLN A 35 3.41 -8.51 9.48
N LYS A 36 4.66 -8.69 9.90
CA LYS A 36 5.12 -8.30 11.24
C LYS A 36 5.10 -6.77 11.45
N SER A 37 5.03 -5.99 10.37
CA SER A 37 4.91 -4.53 10.45
C SER A 37 3.48 -4.03 10.66
N PHE A 38 2.50 -4.90 10.85
CA PHE A 38 1.11 -4.50 11.07
C PHE A 38 0.79 -4.34 12.55
N THR A 39 -0.18 -3.46 12.85
CA THR A 39 -0.87 -3.47 14.14
C THR A 39 -2.00 -4.50 14.13
N ASP A 40 -2.45 -4.94 15.31
CA ASP A 40 -3.57 -5.90 15.41
C ASP A 40 -4.90 -5.31 14.90
N ASP A 41 -5.04 -3.99 14.93
CA ASP A 41 -6.21 -3.24 14.47
C ASP A 41 -6.06 -2.69 13.04
N ILE A 42 -5.12 -3.21 12.25
CA ILE A 42 -4.89 -2.72 10.88
C ILE A 42 -6.14 -2.70 10.02
N THR A 43 -6.30 -1.62 9.26
CA THR A 43 -7.26 -1.52 8.16
C THR A 43 -6.53 -1.23 6.86
N TYR A 44 -6.84 -1.99 5.81
CA TYR A 44 -6.19 -1.89 4.51
C TYR A 44 -7.24 -1.83 3.41
N GLN A 45 -7.35 -0.69 2.75
CA GLN A 45 -8.47 -0.38 1.87
C GLN A 45 -7.98 0.19 0.55
N ALA A 46 -8.67 -0.16 -0.53
CA ALA A 46 -8.50 0.45 -1.85
C ALA A 46 -9.88 0.76 -2.43
N PRO A 47 -10.43 1.97 -2.18
CA PRO A 47 -11.71 2.37 -2.75
C PRO A 47 -11.62 2.55 -4.28
N VAL A 48 -12.69 2.23 -4.98
CA VAL A 48 -12.82 2.48 -6.42
C VAL A 48 -13.04 3.97 -6.65
N GLN A 49 -12.10 4.62 -7.33
CA GLN A 49 -12.27 6.00 -7.77
C GLN A 49 -13.10 6.05 -9.06
N VAL A 50 -14.05 6.98 -9.11
CA VAL A 50 -14.84 7.24 -10.30
C VAL A 50 -14.54 8.64 -10.81
N THR A 51 -14.10 8.72 -12.05
CA THR A 51 -13.89 10.01 -12.71
C THR A 51 -15.26 10.67 -12.99
N GLU A 52 -15.55 11.77 -12.31
CA GLU A 52 -16.74 12.58 -12.57
C GLU A 52 -16.43 13.80 -13.44
N ARG A 53 -17.46 14.34 -14.10
CA ARG A 53 -17.31 15.52 -14.94
C ARG A 53 -16.94 16.75 -14.12
N ARG A 54 -16.24 17.70 -14.75
CA ARG A 54 -15.62 18.94 -14.22
C ARG A 54 -16.48 19.83 -13.32
N SER A 55 -17.77 19.55 -13.13
CA SER A 55 -18.69 20.30 -12.28
C SER A 55 -18.69 19.88 -10.80
N GLU A 56 -18.05 18.76 -10.46
CA GLU A 56 -18.01 18.26 -9.09
C GLU A 56 -16.58 18.34 -8.54
N LYS A 57 -16.42 18.99 -7.38
CA LYS A 57 -15.12 19.39 -6.84
C LYS A 57 -14.28 18.25 -6.22
N ALA A 58 -14.80 17.04 -6.14
CA ALA A 58 -14.09 15.88 -5.63
C ALA A 58 -14.63 14.60 -6.27
N PRO A 59 -13.78 13.60 -6.57
CA PRO A 59 -14.25 12.31 -7.04
C PRO A 59 -15.15 11.68 -5.95
N LYS A 60 -16.36 11.27 -6.31
CA LYS A 60 -17.19 10.49 -5.40
C LYS A 60 -16.60 9.11 -5.29
N ILE A 61 -16.17 8.77 -4.08
CA ILE A 61 -15.80 7.41 -3.74
C ILE A 61 -17.09 6.59 -3.76
N ARG A 62 -17.21 5.68 -4.73
CA ARG A 62 -18.29 4.70 -4.71
C ARG A 62 -18.10 3.79 -3.48
N GLN A 63 -19.21 3.23 -2.97
CA GLN A 63 -19.18 2.22 -1.91
C GLN A 63 -18.49 0.90 -2.34
N MET A 64 -18.02 0.81 -3.60
CA MET A 64 -17.25 -0.32 -4.09
C MET A 64 -15.78 -0.18 -3.72
N MET A 65 -15.20 -1.27 -3.28
CA MET A 65 -13.79 -1.37 -2.92
C MET A 65 -13.09 -2.39 -3.84
N HIS A 66 -11.88 -2.07 -4.29
CA HIS A 66 -10.99 -3.06 -4.88
C HIS A 66 -10.45 -4.01 -3.80
N MET A 67 -10.19 -3.46 -2.61
CA MET A 67 -9.74 -4.19 -1.42
C MET A 67 -10.38 -3.58 -0.18
N TYR A 68 -10.76 -4.44 0.77
CA TYR A 68 -11.19 -4.06 2.11
C TYR A 68 -10.77 -5.16 3.07
N GLU A 69 -9.64 -4.97 3.74
CA GLU A 69 -8.99 -6.00 4.54
C GLU A 69 -8.75 -5.51 5.96
N ASN A 70 -8.76 -6.44 6.88
CA ASN A 70 -8.32 -6.32 8.27
C ASN A 70 -7.17 -7.30 8.54
N ALA A 71 -6.67 -7.37 9.77
CA ALA A 71 -5.57 -8.25 10.14
C ALA A 71 -5.82 -9.72 9.73
N ILE A 72 -7.03 -10.22 9.98
CA ILE A 72 -7.40 -11.62 9.69
C ILE A 72 -7.43 -11.88 8.18
N SER A 73 -8.10 -11.03 7.42
CA SER A 73 -8.22 -11.22 5.97
C SER A 73 -6.89 -10.99 5.24
N LEU A 74 -6.03 -10.07 5.74
CA LEU A 74 -4.66 -9.93 5.24
C LEU A 74 -3.82 -11.18 5.51
N ASP A 75 -3.91 -11.77 6.70
CA ASP A 75 -3.22 -13.03 7.00
C ASP A 75 -3.68 -14.15 6.08
N MET A 76 -4.97 -14.28 5.84
CA MET A 76 -5.51 -15.28 4.90
C MET A 76 -5.01 -15.08 3.48
N ARG A 77 -4.89 -13.82 3.00
CA ARG A 77 -4.34 -13.52 1.67
C ARG A 77 -2.85 -13.86 1.59
N ILE A 78 -2.07 -13.49 2.62
CA ILE A 78 -0.65 -13.80 2.71
C ILE A 78 -0.45 -15.31 2.73
N HIS A 79 -1.21 -16.04 3.57
CA HIS A 79 -1.20 -17.50 3.62
C HIS A 79 -1.47 -18.11 2.24
N LYS A 80 -2.49 -17.62 1.54
CA LYS A 80 -2.83 -18.10 0.21
C LYS A 80 -1.66 -17.96 -0.79
N VAL A 81 -0.94 -16.84 -0.74
CA VAL A 81 0.17 -16.56 -1.66
C VAL A 81 1.44 -17.31 -1.27
N CYS A 82 1.74 -17.39 0.04
CA CYS A 82 3.01 -17.94 0.53
C CYS A 82 2.98 -19.46 0.70
N ASP A 83 1.86 -19.99 1.24
CA ASP A 83 1.83 -21.34 1.82
C ASP A 83 0.95 -22.31 1.02
N THR A 84 0.32 -21.83 -0.06
CA THR A 84 -0.54 -22.67 -0.90
C THR A 84 -0.18 -22.59 -2.37
N HIS A 85 -0.48 -23.66 -3.13
CA HIS A 85 -0.34 -23.69 -4.59
C HIS A 85 -1.65 -23.30 -5.33
N VAL A 86 -2.66 -22.82 -4.60
CA VAL A 86 -3.96 -22.44 -5.18
C VAL A 86 -4.05 -20.98 -5.60
N CYS A 87 -2.98 -20.20 -5.46
CA CYS A 87 -2.96 -18.83 -5.93
C CYS A 87 -2.58 -18.75 -7.41
N TRP A 88 -3.44 -19.25 -8.29
CA TRP A 88 -3.24 -19.26 -9.76
C TRP A 88 -2.89 -17.88 -10.34
N ALA A 89 -3.29 -16.81 -9.66
CA ALA A 89 -2.99 -15.44 -10.05
C ALA A 89 -1.51 -15.09 -9.89
N GLU A 90 -0.76 -15.84 -9.05
CA GLU A 90 0.66 -15.67 -8.77
C GLU A 90 1.48 -16.96 -8.99
N GLU A 91 0.95 -17.90 -9.77
CA GLU A 91 1.68 -19.10 -10.21
C GLU A 91 1.83 -19.11 -11.74
N PRO A 92 3.04 -18.93 -12.28
CA PRO A 92 4.27 -18.51 -11.63
C PRO A 92 4.23 -17.07 -11.10
N ARG A 93 5.10 -16.78 -10.13
CA ARG A 93 5.15 -15.49 -9.43
C ARG A 93 5.43 -14.32 -10.37
N SER A 94 4.75 -13.21 -10.14
CA SER A 94 5.02 -11.95 -10.83
C SER A 94 6.35 -11.36 -10.38
N ARG A 95 7.04 -10.68 -11.29
CA ARG A 95 8.15 -9.79 -10.96
C ARG A 95 7.58 -8.40 -10.78
N THR A 96 7.75 -7.83 -9.60
CA THR A 96 7.27 -6.49 -9.30
C THR A 96 8.40 -5.55 -8.96
N ARG A 97 8.18 -4.26 -9.20
CA ARG A 97 9.05 -3.19 -8.74
C ARG A 97 8.21 -2.01 -8.31
N ARG A 98 8.41 -1.56 -7.06
CA ARG A 98 7.72 -0.42 -6.47
C ARG A 98 8.65 0.76 -6.38
N LEU A 99 8.17 1.91 -6.83
CA LEU A 99 8.77 3.21 -6.61
C LEU A 99 7.85 3.98 -5.67
N ILE A 100 8.36 4.36 -4.49
CA ILE A 100 7.64 5.16 -3.50
C ILE A 100 8.27 6.53 -3.48
N THR A 101 7.44 7.57 -3.61
CA THR A 101 7.91 8.95 -3.76
C THR A 101 6.92 9.96 -3.19
N ASN A 102 7.28 11.25 -3.22
CA ASN A 102 6.42 12.37 -2.81
C ASN A 102 5.89 12.20 -1.37
N ILE A 103 6.75 11.75 -0.48
CA ILE A 103 6.38 11.39 0.89
C ILE A 103 6.15 12.66 1.70
N LEU A 104 4.99 12.76 2.31
CA LEU A 104 4.59 13.83 3.20
C LEU A 104 4.20 13.25 4.55
N VAL A 105 4.88 13.65 5.61
CA VAL A 105 4.66 13.17 6.97
C VAL A 105 4.05 14.27 7.83
N ASN A 106 2.99 13.96 8.57
CA ASN A 106 2.36 14.88 9.51
C ASN A 106 2.15 14.17 10.86
N LYS A 107 2.28 14.91 11.95
CA LYS A 107 1.82 14.44 13.26
C LYS A 107 0.31 14.27 13.26
N THR A 108 -0.19 13.35 14.07
CA THR A 108 -1.62 13.24 14.37
C THR A 108 -1.90 13.78 15.78
N GLU A 109 -3.13 13.69 16.22
CA GLU A 109 -3.51 14.02 17.60
C GLU A 109 -3.08 12.93 18.58
N ALA A 110 -2.91 11.71 18.09
CA ALA A 110 -2.43 10.59 18.90
C ALA A 110 -0.91 10.63 19.03
N GLU A 111 -0.42 10.37 20.24
CA GLU A 111 1.00 10.26 20.51
C GLU A 111 1.60 9.07 19.75
N ASN A 112 2.80 9.26 19.20
CA ASN A 112 3.53 8.25 18.43
C ASN A 112 2.78 7.72 17.19
N GLU A 113 1.79 8.45 16.69
CA GLU A 113 1.10 8.15 15.44
C GLU A 113 1.32 9.27 14.41
N TYR A 114 1.60 8.87 13.17
CA TYR A 114 1.90 9.77 12.06
C TYR A 114 1.05 9.45 10.84
N ALA A 115 0.53 10.51 10.22
CA ALA A 115 -0.14 10.42 8.92
C ALA A 115 0.88 10.61 7.82
N VAL A 116 0.93 9.66 6.91
CA VAL A 116 1.88 9.66 5.80
C VAL A 116 1.12 9.58 4.49
N VAL A 117 1.35 10.54 3.62
CA VAL A 117 0.90 10.49 2.22
C VAL A 117 2.11 10.16 1.36
N SER A 118 1.97 9.21 0.47
CA SER A 118 3.02 8.85 -0.49
C SER A 118 2.41 8.50 -1.84
N TYR A 119 3.15 8.78 -2.92
CA TYR A 119 2.78 8.30 -4.24
C TYR A 119 3.53 7.01 -4.54
N PHE A 120 2.88 6.12 -5.26
CA PHE A 120 3.52 4.90 -5.70
C PHE A 120 3.37 4.68 -7.20
N MET A 121 4.37 4.03 -7.76
CA MET A 121 4.30 3.41 -9.07
C MET A 121 4.75 1.95 -8.93
N LEU A 122 3.89 1.04 -9.36
CA LEU A 122 4.15 -0.40 -9.39
C LEU A 122 4.27 -0.86 -10.84
N SER A 123 5.41 -1.41 -11.19
CA SER A 123 5.55 -2.18 -12.42
C SER A 123 5.42 -3.66 -12.11
N ARG A 124 4.69 -4.39 -12.97
CA ARG A 124 4.51 -5.84 -12.87
C ARG A 124 4.75 -6.47 -14.23
N ASN A 125 5.58 -7.48 -14.23
CA ASN A 125 5.76 -8.36 -15.38
C ASN A 125 5.49 -9.80 -14.94
N ARG A 126 4.86 -10.58 -15.81
CA ARG A 126 4.52 -11.97 -15.55
C ARG A 126 4.79 -12.81 -16.79
N PHE A 127 5.33 -14.01 -16.58
CA PHE A 127 5.77 -14.90 -17.64
C PHE A 127 6.88 -14.26 -18.49
N GLU A 128 6.94 -14.66 -19.75
CA GLU A 128 7.77 -14.06 -20.80
C GLU A 128 7.00 -12.98 -21.57
N ALA A 129 5.97 -12.36 -20.92
CA ALA A 129 5.18 -11.34 -21.55
C ALA A 129 6.05 -10.11 -21.83
N HIS A 130 5.95 -9.56 -23.05
CA HIS A 130 6.63 -8.33 -23.42
C HIS A 130 5.94 -7.09 -22.81
N ASP A 131 4.69 -7.24 -22.39
CA ASP A 131 3.88 -6.13 -21.88
C ASP A 131 4.16 -5.89 -20.39
N LEU A 132 4.64 -4.68 -20.08
CA LEU A 132 4.80 -4.20 -18.74
C LEU A 132 3.47 -3.63 -18.23
N GLN A 133 2.93 -4.20 -17.16
CA GLN A 133 1.77 -3.66 -16.48
C GLN A 133 2.23 -2.58 -15.50
N LEU A 134 1.64 -1.40 -15.58
CA LEU A 134 1.91 -0.27 -14.68
C LEU A 134 0.66 0.08 -13.89
N LEU A 135 0.85 0.38 -12.61
CA LEU A 135 -0.18 0.89 -11.73
C LEU A 135 0.41 2.05 -10.95
N SER A 136 -0.31 3.16 -10.87
CA SER A 136 0.07 4.32 -10.06
C SER A 136 -1.07 4.73 -9.14
N GLY A 137 -0.72 5.47 -8.11
CA GLY A 137 -1.70 6.00 -7.17
C GLY A 137 -1.06 6.66 -5.97
N GLU A 138 -1.91 7.01 -5.04
CA GLU A 138 -1.60 7.67 -3.79
C GLU A 138 -1.96 6.77 -2.61
N ARG A 139 -1.12 6.74 -1.57
CA ARG A 139 -1.39 6.02 -0.32
C ARG A 139 -1.52 7.01 0.82
N HIS A 140 -2.52 6.80 1.66
CA HIS A 140 -2.72 7.49 2.92
C HIS A 140 -2.54 6.48 4.04
N ASP A 141 -1.39 6.54 4.69
CA ASP A 141 -0.99 5.61 5.73
C ASP A 141 -1.10 6.24 7.11
N ARG A 142 -1.36 5.41 8.13
CA ARG A 142 -1.16 5.70 9.54
C ARG A 142 -0.12 4.75 10.08
N PHE A 143 1.00 5.31 10.51
CA PHE A 143 2.06 4.56 11.17
C PHE A 143 2.06 4.88 12.65
N ARG A 144 2.24 3.85 13.48
CA ARG A 144 2.45 3.97 14.92
C ARG A 144 3.85 3.49 15.28
N LEU A 145 4.52 4.22 16.17
CA LEU A 145 5.77 3.79 16.76
C LEU A 145 5.46 3.01 18.05
N ILE A 146 5.62 1.69 17.99
CA ILE A 146 5.33 0.76 19.10
C ILE A 146 6.61 0.01 19.44
N ASP A 147 7.09 0.14 20.68
CA ASP A 147 8.33 -0.50 21.15
C ASP A 147 9.55 -0.23 20.25
N GLY A 148 9.64 0.99 19.73
CA GLY A 148 10.71 1.42 18.82
C GLY A 148 10.60 0.89 17.39
N GLN A 149 9.50 0.24 17.03
CA GLN A 149 9.23 -0.27 15.69
C GLN A 149 8.06 0.46 15.03
N TRP A 150 8.21 0.77 13.75
CA TRP A 150 7.13 1.32 12.96
C TRP A 150 6.12 0.23 12.59
N LYS A 151 4.84 0.48 12.88
CA LYS A 151 3.73 -0.42 12.57
C LYS A 151 2.69 0.30 11.73
N LEU A 152 2.23 -0.36 10.69
CA LEU A 152 1.15 0.13 9.84
C LEU A 152 -0.19 -0.16 10.52
N ALA A 153 -0.94 0.89 10.86
CA ALA A 153 -2.26 0.79 11.49
C ALA A 153 -3.41 1.01 10.50
N ARG A 154 -3.18 1.80 9.46
CA ARG A 154 -4.17 2.02 8.40
C ARG A 154 -3.46 2.32 7.10
N ARG A 155 -4.00 1.78 6.00
CA ARG A 155 -3.64 2.15 4.63
C ARG A 155 -4.89 2.35 3.80
N GLU A 156 -5.00 3.49 3.16
CA GLU A 156 -5.96 3.76 2.09
C GLU A 156 -5.21 4.00 0.79
N ILE A 157 -5.60 3.29 -0.26
CA ILE A 157 -4.92 3.29 -1.54
C ILE A 157 -5.87 3.84 -2.60
N TYR A 158 -5.50 4.96 -3.18
CA TYR A 158 -6.22 5.62 -4.25
C TYR A 158 -5.52 5.36 -5.57
N ILE A 159 -6.05 4.40 -6.35
CA ILE A 159 -5.49 4.03 -7.65
C ILE A 159 -5.96 5.04 -8.69
N ASP A 160 -5.03 5.57 -9.50
CA ASP A 160 -5.34 6.61 -10.51
C ASP A 160 -6.23 6.10 -11.65
N MET A 161 -6.32 4.80 -11.82
CA MET A 161 -7.12 4.17 -12.87
C MET A 161 -8.47 3.70 -12.35
N SER A 162 -9.55 4.06 -13.03
CA SER A 162 -10.90 3.52 -12.78
C SER A 162 -11.06 2.08 -13.28
N VAL A 163 -10.33 1.72 -14.33
CA VAL A 163 -10.21 0.37 -14.86
C VAL A 163 -8.76 -0.06 -14.78
N LEU A 164 -8.50 -1.14 -14.06
CA LEU A 164 -7.13 -1.60 -13.82
C LEU A 164 -6.48 -2.09 -15.12
N SER A 165 -5.21 -1.71 -15.32
CA SER A 165 -4.39 -2.18 -16.44
C SER A 165 -3.92 -3.63 -16.29
N MET A 166 -4.23 -4.26 -15.16
CA MET A 166 -3.84 -5.62 -14.84
C MET A 166 -5.08 -6.50 -14.58
N PRO A 167 -5.03 -7.79 -14.91
CA PRO A 167 -6.21 -8.68 -14.85
C PRO A 167 -6.67 -8.97 -13.42
N ASN A 168 -5.84 -8.74 -12.42
CA ASN A 168 -6.16 -8.94 -11.02
C ASN A 168 -5.26 -8.11 -10.10
N LEU A 169 -5.71 -7.86 -8.87
CA LEU A 169 -4.95 -7.29 -7.78
C LEU A 169 -4.48 -8.38 -6.80
N ALA A 170 -3.74 -9.37 -7.31
CA ALA A 170 -3.12 -10.38 -6.46
C ALA A 170 -1.87 -9.85 -5.74
N VAL A 171 -1.38 -8.70 -6.12
CA VAL A 171 -0.25 -8.00 -5.49
C VAL A 171 -0.74 -7.05 -4.39
N PHE A 172 0.07 -6.89 -3.35
CA PHE A 172 -0.16 -5.86 -2.33
C PHE A 172 0.41 -4.51 -2.80
N LEU A 173 -0.17 -3.39 -2.34
CA LEU A 173 0.14 -2.03 -2.79
C LEU A 173 0.65 -1.15 -1.64
#